data_eb9d298be4cc62f53330d0b297da6e0e
#
_entry.id   eb9d298be4cc62f53330d0b297da6e0e
#
_cell.length_a   1.000
_cell.length_b   1.000
_cell.length_c   1.000
_cell.angle_alpha   90.00
_cell.angle_beta   90.00
_cell.angle_gamma   90.00
#
_symmetry.space_group_name_H-M   'P 1'
#
loop_
_entity.id
_entity.type
_entity.pdbx_description
1 polymer ?
#
loop_
_entity_poly.entity_id
_entity_poly.type
_entity_poly.pdbx_seq_one_letter_code
_entity_poly.pdbx_strand_id
1 'polypeptide(L)'
;MSFTLYDKLWNLHEVSQREDGTYLLYIDRHLIHEVTSPQAFEGLKLAGRKPWRISANIATPDHNVPTTDRDKGIAGINDEVSKLQVVTLDDNCKEHEILQFDIHDKRQGIVHVVGPEQGLTLPGMTIVCGDSHTSTHGALATLSMGIGTSEVEHVLATQCLKTSKLKNMRVNISGELQEGVTPKDVTLAVIGRIGTAGGTGYAIEYAGSVIENMSIEGRMTVCNLSLIHI
;
A
#
# COMPACT_ATOMS: atom_id res chain seq x y z
N MET A 1 -21.22 10.32 -20.00
CA MET A 1 -19.88 10.79 -19.61
C MET A 1 -19.00 9.56 -19.47
N SER A 2 -17.75 9.65 -19.96
CA SER A 2 -16.77 8.58 -19.74
C SER A 2 -16.17 8.77 -18.33
N PHE A 3 -16.15 7.70 -17.53
CA PHE A 3 -15.48 7.68 -16.23
C PHE A 3 -13.99 7.39 -16.39
N THR A 4 -13.15 8.02 -15.54
CA THR A 4 -11.73 7.65 -15.41
C THR A 4 -11.58 6.27 -14.78
N LEU A 5 -10.37 5.68 -14.81
CA LEU A 5 -10.11 4.43 -14.09
C LEU A 5 -10.39 4.61 -12.59
N TYR A 6 -9.94 5.72 -12.01
CA TYR A 6 -10.21 6.03 -10.60
C TYR A 6 -11.71 6.08 -10.29
N ASP A 7 -12.52 6.77 -11.12
CA ASP A 7 -13.97 6.83 -10.89
C ASP A 7 -14.63 5.44 -10.96
N LYS A 8 -14.17 4.59 -11.88
CA LYS A 8 -14.67 3.21 -12.01
C LYS A 8 -14.33 2.38 -10.77
N LEU A 9 -13.07 2.43 -10.32
CA LEU A 9 -12.63 1.73 -9.12
C LEU A 9 -13.37 2.23 -7.88
N TRP A 10 -13.47 3.55 -7.75
CA TRP A 10 -14.21 4.16 -6.63
C TRP A 10 -15.66 3.67 -6.59
N ASN A 11 -16.38 3.81 -7.70
CA ASN A 11 -17.80 3.46 -7.77
C ASN A 11 -18.08 1.97 -7.52
N LEU A 12 -17.13 1.09 -7.85
CA LEU A 12 -17.24 -0.35 -7.57
C LEU A 12 -17.06 -0.68 -6.07
N HIS A 13 -16.35 0.17 -5.33
CA HIS A 13 -16.00 -0.09 -3.93
C HIS A 13 -16.67 0.85 -2.94
N GLU A 14 -17.38 1.87 -3.40
CA GLU A 14 -18.15 2.77 -2.56
C GLU A 14 -19.28 2.01 -1.89
N VAL A 15 -19.25 1.90 -0.56
CA VAL A 15 -20.29 1.26 0.25
C VAL A 15 -21.40 2.26 0.57
N SER A 16 -21.01 3.45 1.03
CA SER A 16 -21.97 4.52 1.36
C SER A 16 -21.28 5.87 1.46
N GLN A 17 -22.02 6.93 1.17
CA GLN A 17 -21.64 8.29 1.51
C GLN A 17 -22.23 8.65 2.88
N ARG A 18 -21.47 9.33 3.70
CA ARG A 18 -21.85 9.79 5.03
C ARG A 18 -22.36 11.24 4.99
N GLU A 19 -23.08 11.64 6.03
CA GLU A 19 -23.62 13.01 6.17
C GLU A 19 -22.53 14.08 6.22
N ASP A 20 -21.35 13.74 6.72
CA ASP A 20 -20.18 14.63 6.78
C ASP A 20 -19.44 14.79 5.43
N GLY A 21 -19.96 14.19 4.35
CA GLY A 21 -19.39 14.23 3.01
C GLY A 21 -18.26 13.22 2.77
N THR A 22 -17.86 12.45 3.78
CA THR A 22 -16.92 11.34 3.64
C THR A 22 -17.62 10.08 3.12
N TYR A 23 -16.83 9.09 2.74
CA TYR A 23 -17.31 7.81 2.21
C TYR A 23 -16.74 6.65 3.00
N LEU A 24 -17.47 5.54 3.02
CA LEU A 24 -16.96 4.24 3.35
C LEU A 24 -16.60 3.53 2.05
N LEU A 25 -15.32 3.22 1.90
CA LEU A 25 -14.77 2.51 0.74
C LEU A 25 -14.42 1.09 1.17
N TYR A 26 -14.96 0.08 0.47
CA TYR A 26 -14.61 -1.31 0.72
C TYR A 26 -13.17 -1.58 0.31
N ILE A 27 -12.44 -2.39 1.08
CA ILE A 27 -11.03 -2.72 0.85
C ILE A 27 -10.90 -4.21 0.52
N ASP A 28 -10.42 -4.52 -0.69
CA ASP A 28 -10.23 -5.91 -1.11
C ASP A 28 -9.04 -6.57 -0.45
N ARG A 29 -7.95 -5.81 -0.25
CA ARG A 29 -6.70 -6.32 0.30
C ARG A 29 -6.13 -5.35 1.32
N HIS A 30 -5.77 -5.87 2.48
CA HIS A 30 -5.02 -5.17 3.50
C HIS A 30 -3.66 -5.85 3.68
N LEU A 31 -2.59 -5.14 3.35
CA LEU A 31 -1.23 -5.57 3.57
C LEU A 31 -0.76 -5.06 4.93
N ILE A 32 -0.17 -5.94 5.72
CA ILE A 32 0.17 -5.67 7.11
C ILE A 32 1.68 -5.88 7.32
N HIS A 33 2.31 -4.95 8.00
CA HIS A 33 3.70 -5.08 8.45
C HIS A 33 3.85 -4.74 9.94
N GLU A 34 5.04 -4.95 10.49
CA GLU A 34 5.29 -4.93 11.93
C GLU A 34 5.26 -3.53 12.56
N VAL A 35 5.40 -2.44 11.78
CA VAL A 35 5.56 -1.10 12.37
C VAL A 35 4.24 -0.51 12.85
N THR A 36 3.17 -0.59 12.04
CA THR A 36 1.86 0.05 12.32
C THR A 36 0.82 -0.89 12.89
N SER A 37 1.02 -2.20 12.76
CA SER A 37 0.01 -3.20 13.16
C SER A 37 -0.09 -3.46 14.67
N PRO A 38 0.97 -3.38 15.51
CA PRO A 38 0.86 -3.72 16.92
C PRO A 38 -0.23 -2.94 17.66
N GLN A 39 -0.25 -1.61 17.52
CA GLN A 39 -1.23 -0.76 18.17
C GLN A 39 -2.65 -0.95 17.60
N ALA A 40 -2.77 -1.27 16.31
CA ALA A 40 -4.06 -1.56 15.69
C ALA A 40 -4.68 -2.85 16.23
N PHE A 41 -3.91 -3.91 16.40
CA PHE A 41 -4.38 -5.16 17.03
C PHE A 41 -4.68 -4.97 18.53
N GLU A 42 -3.87 -4.19 19.25
CA GLU A 42 -4.15 -3.83 20.62
C GLU A 42 -5.48 -3.08 20.75
N GLY A 43 -5.75 -2.08 19.88
CA GLY A 43 -7.02 -1.35 19.83
C GLY A 43 -8.21 -2.28 19.59
N LEU A 44 -8.10 -3.24 18.65
CA LEU A 44 -9.14 -4.26 18.44
C LEU A 44 -9.39 -5.07 19.72
N LYS A 45 -8.34 -5.53 20.38
CA LYS A 45 -8.43 -6.33 21.60
C LYS A 45 -9.10 -5.58 22.73
N LEU A 46 -8.71 -4.33 22.96
CA LEU A 46 -9.31 -3.45 23.98
C LEU A 46 -10.80 -3.16 23.69
N ALA A 47 -11.17 -3.07 22.41
CA ALA A 47 -12.56 -2.89 21.99
C ALA A 47 -13.36 -4.20 21.96
N GLY A 48 -12.77 -5.36 22.31
CA GLY A 48 -13.41 -6.67 22.24
C GLY A 48 -13.76 -7.10 20.80
N ARG A 49 -13.01 -6.64 19.80
CA ARG A 49 -13.23 -6.90 18.36
C ARG A 49 -12.17 -7.85 17.82
N LYS A 50 -12.50 -8.46 16.68
CA LYS A 50 -11.57 -9.29 15.90
C LYS A 50 -11.55 -8.81 14.45
N PRO A 51 -10.48 -9.12 13.68
CA PRO A 51 -10.48 -8.90 12.25
C PRO A 51 -11.70 -9.57 11.60
N TRP A 52 -12.42 -8.80 10.76
CA TRP A 52 -13.68 -9.28 10.20
C TRP A 52 -13.46 -10.24 9.03
N ARG A 53 -12.59 -9.89 8.08
CA ARG A 53 -12.32 -10.71 6.89
C ARG A 53 -10.85 -11.14 6.86
N ILE A 54 -10.54 -12.24 7.54
CA ILE A 54 -9.17 -12.72 7.74
C ILE A 54 -8.45 -12.92 6.40
N SER A 55 -9.10 -13.53 5.40
CA SER A 55 -8.50 -13.84 4.09
C SER A 55 -8.13 -12.61 3.25
N ALA A 56 -8.63 -11.43 3.60
CA ALA A 56 -8.25 -10.18 2.93
C ALA A 56 -6.94 -9.59 3.49
N ASN A 57 -6.51 -10.04 4.66
CA ASN A 57 -5.34 -9.55 5.36
C ASN A 57 -4.15 -10.48 5.10
N ILE A 58 -3.02 -9.90 4.72
CA ILE A 58 -1.77 -10.64 4.47
C ILE A 58 -0.63 -9.86 5.10
N ALA A 59 0.21 -10.54 5.85
CA ALA A 59 1.28 -9.93 6.62
C ALA A 59 2.66 -10.36 6.15
N THR A 60 3.62 -9.44 6.27
CA THR A 60 5.05 -9.72 6.13
C THR A 60 5.85 -8.69 6.93
N PRO A 61 6.85 -9.06 7.73
CA PRO A 61 7.77 -8.08 8.30
C PRO A 61 8.75 -7.62 7.24
N ASP A 62 9.00 -6.31 7.13
CA ASP A 62 9.91 -5.76 6.12
C ASP A 62 10.76 -4.57 6.57
N HIS A 63 10.32 -3.80 7.55
CA HIS A 63 11.03 -2.62 8.04
C HIS A 63 12.13 -2.97 9.06
N ASN A 64 11.85 -3.91 9.97
CA ASN A 64 12.69 -4.24 11.12
C ASN A 64 13.40 -5.60 10.97
N VAL A 65 13.52 -6.09 9.75
CA VAL A 65 14.26 -7.32 9.46
C VAL A 65 15.70 -7.01 9.05
N PRO A 66 16.71 -7.78 9.53
CA PRO A 66 18.10 -7.53 9.20
C PRO A 66 18.37 -7.86 7.73
N THR A 67 19.30 -7.13 7.12
CA THR A 67 19.80 -7.40 5.77
C THR A 67 21.02 -8.31 5.77
N THR A 68 21.64 -8.50 6.93
CA THR A 68 22.79 -9.40 7.19
C THR A 68 22.38 -10.45 8.22
N ASP A 69 23.08 -11.58 8.28
CA ASP A 69 22.84 -12.66 9.26
C ASP A 69 21.38 -13.14 9.29
N ARG A 70 20.72 -13.17 8.14
CA ARG A 70 19.28 -13.53 8.03
C ARG A 70 18.98 -14.97 8.47
N ASP A 71 19.96 -15.85 8.38
CA ASP A 71 19.92 -17.23 8.89
C ASP A 71 19.66 -17.30 10.40
N LYS A 72 20.00 -16.24 11.15
CA LYS A 72 19.71 -16.14 12.60
C LYS A 72 18.23 -15.78 12.87
N GLY A 73 17.45 -15.42 11.86
CA GLY A 73 16.04 -15.03 12.01
C GLY A 73 15.85 -13.91 13.03
N ILE A 74 14.86 -14.04 13.92
CA ILE A 74 14.56 -13.07 15.00
C ILE A 74 15.76 -12.85 15.94
N ALA A 75 16.61 -13.85 16.15
CA ALA A 75 17.82 -13.69 16.96
C ALA A 75 18.87 -12.78 16.32
N GLY A 76 18.80 -12.56 15.01
CA GLY A 76 19.66 -11.62 14.28
C GLY A 76 19.22 -10.16 14.41
N ILE A 77 18.07 -9.86 14.98
CA ILE A 77 17.59 -8.50 15.20
C ILE A 77 18.20 -7.97 16.49
N ASN A 78 19.12 -7.01 16.39
CA ASN A 78 19.85 -6.47 17.53
C ASN A 78 19.07 -5.41 18.30
N ASP A 79 18.22 -4.64 17.64
CA ASP A 79 17.38 -3.62 18.28
C ASP A 79 16.15 -4.28 18.93
N GLU A 80 16.02 -4.10 20.25
CA GLU A 80 14.95 -4.76 21.02
C GLU A 80 13.56 -4.28 20.65
N VAL A 81 13.41 -3.02 20.22
CA VAL A 81 12.10 -2.49 19.77
C VAL A 81 11.71 -3.09 18.43
N SER A 82 12.63 -3.13 17.48
CA SER A 82 12.46 -3.78 16.18
C SER A 82 12.12 -5.25 16.33
N LYS A 83 12.84 -5.95 17.22
CA LYS A 83 12.57 -7.36 17.54
C LYS A 83 11.18 -7.57 18.13
N LEU A 84 10.80 -6.72 19.09
CA LEU A 84 9.47 -6.78 19.70
C LEU A 84 8.36 -6.59 18.66
N GLN A 85 8.53 -5.64 17.73
CA GLN A 85 7.55 -5.40 16.67
C GLN A 85 7.38 -6.62 15.76
N VAL A 86 8.46 -7.26 15.34
CA VAL A 86 8.40 -8.49 14.50
C VAL A 86 7.72 -9.62 15.26
N VAL A 87 8.11 -9.87 16.53
CA VAL A 87 7.48 -10.90 17.36
C VAL A 87 5.99 -10.62 17.57
N THR A 88 5.62 -9.37 17.82
CA THR A 88 4.22 -8.97 17.99
C THR A 88 3.40 -9.20 16.73
N LEU A 89 3.97 -8.94 15.53
CA LEU A 89 3.32 -9.27 14.26
C LEU A 89 3.06 -10.78 14.15
N ASP A 90 4.08 -11.60 14.45
CA ASP A 90 3.98 -13.06 14.42
C ASP A 90 2.88 -13.58 15.36
N ASP A 91 2.84 -13.06 16.58
CA ASP A 91 1.84 -13.46 17.59
C ASP A 91 0.43 -13.05 17.16
N ASN A 92 0.24 -11.82 16.67
CA ASN A 92 -1.05 -11.36 16.17
C ASN A 92 -1.53 -12.16 14.95
N CYS A 93 -0.64 -12.47 14.02
CA CYS A 93 -0.98 -13.28 12.86
C CYS A 93 -1.40 -14.70 13.26
N LYS A 94 -0.72 -15.31 14.23
CA LYS A 94 -1.08 -16.62 14.78
C LYS A 94 -2.42 -16.57 15.52
N GLU A 95 -2.63 -15.58 16.38
CA GLU A 95 -3.87 -15.42 17.16
C GLU A 95 -5.11 -15.28 16.26
N HIS A 96 -4.95 -14.56 15.15
CA HIS A 96 -6.06 -14.25 14.25
C HIS A 96 -6.08 -15.08 12.95
N GLU A 97 -5.20 -16.07 12.80
CA GLU A 97 -5.10 -16.94 11.63
C GLU A 97 -4.88 -16.17 10.32
N ILE A 98 -4.14 -15.06 10.38
CA ILE A 98 -3.79 -14.23 9.22
C ILE A 98 -2.61 -14.88 8.49
N LEU A 99 -2.72 -15.01 7.16
CA LEU A 99 -1.61 -15.47 6.32
C LEU A 99 -0.42 -14.53 6.47
N GLN A 100 0.72 -15.07 6.89
CA GLN A 100 1.96 -14.33 7.05
C GLN A 100 3.09 -15.00 6.28
N PHE A 101 3.91 -14.20 5.64
CA PHE A 101 5.24 -14.56 5.17
C PHE A 101 6.25 -14.07 6.19
N ASP A 102 6.54 -14.90 7.19
CA ASP A 102 7.41 -14.54 8.30
C ASP A 102 8.88 -14.40 7.89
N ILE A 103 9.77 -14.05 8.83
CA ILE A 103 11.19 -13.81 8.57
C ILE A 103 11.93 -15.02 7.96
N HIS A 104 11.40 -16.23 8.12
CA HIS A 104 11.95 -17.48 7.58
C HIS A 104 11.29 -17.93 6.27
N ASP A 105 10.16 -17.32 5.90
CA ASP A 105 9.46 -17.66 4.65
C ASP A 105 10.28 -17.17 3.45
N LYS A 106 10.42 -18.01 2.44
CA LYS A 106 11.14 -17.66 1.20
C LYS A 106 10.48 -16.52 0.40
N ARG A 107 9.19 -16.26 0.66
CA ARG A 107 8.40 -15.18 0.05
C ARG A 107 8.48 -13.87 0.82
N GLN A 108 9.12 -13.88 2.01
CA GLN A 108 9.29 -12.67 2.79
C GLN A 108 10.13 -11.65 2.03
N GLY A 109 9.70 -10.39 2.06
CA GLY A 109 10.36 -9.28 1.39
C GLY A 109 9.62 -7.97 1.63
N ILE A 110 9.99 -6.94 0.89
CA ILE A 110 9.31 -5.64 0.93
C ILE A 110 7.83 -5.83 0.60
N VAL A 111 6.94 -5.37 1.47
CA VAL A 111 5.48 -5.61 1.39
C VAL A 111 4.90 -5.20 0.02
N HIS A 112 5.37 -4.10 -0.56
CA HIS A 112 4.90 -3.61 -1.87
C HIS A 112 5.50 -4.36 -3.06
N VAL A 113 6.49 -5.23 -2.86
CA VAL A 113 7.04 -6.15 -3.85
C VAL A 113 6.40 -7.53 -3.70
N VAL A 114 6.26 -7.99 -2.46
CA VAL A 114 5.61 -9.28 -2.14
C VAL A 114 4.18 -9.35 -2.68
N GLY A 115 3.40 -8.28 -2.52
CA GLY A 115 2.04 -8.22 -3.04
C GLY A 115 1.93 -8.56 -4.53
N PRO A 116 2.62 -7.85 -5.42
CA PRO A 116 2.70 -8.14 -6.85
C PRO A 116 3.28 -9.52 -7.17
N GLU A 117 4.42 -9.88 -6.61
CA GLU A 117 5.13 -11.13 -6.93
C GLU A 117 4.35 -12.39 -6.55
N GLN A 118 3.58 -12.33 -5.46
CA GLN A 118 2.77 -13.46 -5.00
C GLN A 118 1.35 -13.46 -5.59
N GLY A 119 1.04 -12.56 -6.55
CA GLY A 119 -0.29 -12.45 -7.15
C GLY A 119 -1.37 -11.98 -6.18
N LEU A 120 -0.98 -11.27 -5.13
CA LEU A 120 -1.90 -10.73 -4.11
C LEU A 120 -2.44 -9.35 -4.48
N THR A 121 -1.78 -8.69 -5.42
CA THR A 121 -2.18 -7.41 -6.03
C THR A 121 -2.71 -7.67 -7.42
N LEU A 122 -4.00 -7.45 -7.63
CA LEU A 122 -4.66 -7.70 -8.92
C LEU A 122 -5.34 -6.42 -9.43
N PRO A 123 -5.39 -6.22 -10.76
CA PRO A 123 -6.10 -5.08 -11.34
C PRO A 123 -7.55 -5.00 -10.85
N GLY A 124 -7.99 -3.80 -10.56
CA GLY A 124 -9.37 -3.56 -10.11
C GLY A 124 -9.57 -3.59 -8.60
N MET A 125 -8.57 -4.00 -7.82
CA MET A 125 -8.66 -4.06 -6.35
C MET A 125 -8.45 -2.69 -5.70
N THR A 126 -9.03 -2.54 -4.51
CA THR A 126 -8.63 -1.54 -3.51
C THR A 126 -7.66 -2.18 -2.53
N ILE A 127 -6.52 -1.52 -2.29
CA ILE A 127 -5.44 -2.03 -1.42
C ILE A 127 -5.04 -0.97 -0.42
N VAL A 128 -4.89 -1.37 0.84
CA VAL A 128 -4.34 -0.49 1.88
C VAL A 128 -3.18 -1.17 2.62
N CYS A 129 -2.32 -0.36 3.16
CA CYS A 129 -1.24 -0.76 4.05
C CYS A 129 -0.92 0.40 4.99
N GLY A 130 -0.46 0.10 6.19
CA GLY A 130 0.06 1.10 7.14
C GLY A 130 1.41 1.71 6.73
N ASP A 131 1.69 1.77 5.45
CA ASP A 131 2.91 2.29 4.84
C ASP A 131 2.60 3.31 3.75
N SER A 132 3.38 4.40 3.73
CA SER A 132 3.17 5.50 2.80
C SER A 132 3.43 5.12 1.33
N HIS A 133 4.25 4.10 1.03
CA HIS A 133 4.56 3.65 -0.33
C HIS A 133 3.51 2.70 -0.93
N THR A 134 2.34 2.57 -0.33
CA THR A 134 1.26 1.70 -0.81
C THR A 134 0.79 2.07 -2.23
N SER A 135 0.95 3.33 -2.64
CA SER A 135 0.68 3.78 -4.02
C SER A 135 1.42 2.99 -5.10
N THR A 136 2.50 2.27 -4.75
CA THR A 136 3.26 1.38 -5.66
C THR A 136 2.35 0.40 -6.39
N HIS A 137 1.33 -0.14 -5.71
CA HIS A 137 0.39 -1.11 -6.28
C HIS A 137 -0.49 -0.51 -7.39
N GLY A 138 -0.60 0.83 -7.48
CA GLY A 138 -1.27 1.53 -8.58
C GLY A 138 -0.71 1.20 -9.95
N ALA A 139 0.56 0.78 -10.04
CA ALA A 139 1.18 0.28 -11.28
C ALA A 139 0.45 -0.92 -11.89
N LEU A 140 -0.29 -1.68 -11.08
CA LEU A 140 -1.10 -2.82 -11.48
C LEU A 140 -2.60 -2.47 -11.61
N ALA A 141 -2.93 -1.20 -11.84
CA ALA A 141 -4.30 -0.71 -11.97
C ALA A 141 -5.18 -1.00 -10.74
N THR A 142 -4.62 -0.80 -9.55
CA THR A 142 -5.35 -0.83 -8.26
C THR A 142 -5.59 0.58 -7.74
N LEU A 143 -6.57 0.74 -6.88
CA LEU A 143 -6.71 1.93 -6.02
C LEU A 143 -6.03 1.64 -4.68
N SER A 144 -4.83 2.18 -4.48
CA SER A 144 -3.97 1.80 -3.37
C SER A 144 -3.58 3.01 -2.53
N MET A 145 -3.76 2.89 -1.22
CA MET A 145 -3.60 4.01 -0.29
C MET A 145 -2.81 3.59 0.95
N GLY A 146 -1.83 4.43 1.33
CA GLY A 146 -1.21 4.37 2.64
C GLY A 146 -2.18 4.91 3.69
N ILE A 147 -2.28 4.26 4.84
CA ILE A 147 -3.21 4.60 5.91
C ILE A 147 -2.50 4.68 7.27
N GLY A 148 -3.04 5.47 8.18
CA GLY A 148 -2.52 5.58 9.54
C GLY A 148 -2.96 4.41 10.44
N THR A 149 -2.30 4.27 11.60
CA THR A 149 -2.54 3.15 12.54
C THR A 149 -4.01 3.02 12.96
N SER A 150 -4.72 4.12 13.20
CA SER A 150 -6.15 4.09 13.55
C SER A 150 -7.02 3.60 12.40
N GLU A 151 -6.61 3.88 11.16
CA GLU A 151 -7.29 3.38 9.97
C GLU A 151 -6.99 1.91 9.72
N VAL A 152 -5.77 1.45 10.05
CA VAL A 152 -5.43 0.01 10.06
C VAL A 152 -6.36 -0.76 10.98
N GLU A 153 -6.58 -0.27 12.23
CA GLU A 153 -7.55 -0.85 13.16
C GLU A 153 -8.96 -0.88 12.57
N HIS A 154 -9.40 0.25 12.00
CA HIS A 154 -10.74 0.35 11.40
C HIS A 154 -10.92 -0.63 10.24
N VAL A 155 -9.94 -0.74 9.34
CA VAL A 155 -10.00 -1.67 8.20
C VAL A 155 -9.97 -3.13 8.67
N LEU A 156 -9.15 -3.47 9.66
CA LEU A 156 -9.17 -4.81 10.28
C LEU A 156 -10.57 -5.16 10.81
N ALA A 157 -11.22 -4.22 11.52
CA ALA A 157 -12.52 -4.43 12.13
C ALA A 157 -13.68 -4.50 11.12
N THR A 158 -13.61 -3.77 10.01
CA THR A 158 -14.78 -3.50 9.15
C THR A 158 -14.58 -3.82 7.68
N GLN A 159 -13.35 -4.03 7.24
CA GLN A 159 -12.93 -4.13 5.84
C GLN A 159 -13.26 -2.87 5.02
N CYS A 160 -13.49 -1.74 5.66
CA CYS A 160 -13.78 -0.48 5.03
C CYS A 160 -12.82 0.61 5.50
N LEU A 161 -12.53 1.56 4.62
CA LEU A 161 -11.82 2.79 4.92
C LEU A 161 -12.79 3.97 4.89
N LYS A 162 -12.77 4.81 5.94
CA LYS A 162 -13.43 6.11 5.91
C LYS A 162 -12.51 7.12 5.25
N THR A 163 -12.90 7.66 4.10
CA THR A 163 -12.05 8.57 3.32
C THR A 163 -12.87 9.57 2.51
N SER A 164 -12.21 10.55 1.91
CA SER A 164 -12.82 11.51 0.98
C SER A 164 -12.47 11.15 -0.46
N LYS A 165 -13.39 11.41 -1.39
CA LYS A 165 -13.13 11.20 -2.81
C LYS A 165 -12.14 12.24 -3.32
N LEU A 166 -11.06 11.78 -3.94
CA LEU A 166 -10.01 12.63 -4.53
C LEU A 166 -10.45 13.20 -5.88
N LYS A 167 -9.81 14.29 -6.30
CA LYS A 167 -9.96 14.82 -7.65
C LYS A 167 -9.12 14.00 -8.64
N ASN A 168 -9.54 13.95 -9.89
CA ASN A 168 -8.76 13.30 -10.95
C ASN A 168 -7.64 14.21 -11.44
N MET A 169 -6.42 13.68 -11.57
CA MET A 169 -5.29 14.30 -12.25
C MET A 169 -4.70 13.32 -13.26
N ARG A 170 -4.45 13.79 -14.48
CA ARG A 170 -3.71 13.02 -15.48
C ARG A 170 -2.35 13.65 -15.73
N VAL A 171 -1.30 12.86 -15.56
CA VAL A 171 0.08 13.22 -15.91
C VAL A 171 0.45 12.48 -17.19
N ASN A 172 0.50 13.20 -18.32
CA ASN A 172 0.81 12.62 -19.62
C ASN A 172 2.28 12.83 -19.97
N ILE A 173 3.03 11.75 -20.18
CA ILE A 173 4.47 11.75 -20.49
C ILE A 173 4.65 11.09 -21.86
N SER A 174 4.94 11.92 -22.86
CA SER A 174 5.04 11.50 -24.26
C SER A 174 6.47 11.68 -24.79
N GLY A 175 6.82 10.89 -25.79
CA GLY A 175 8.14 10.86 -26.41
C GLY A 175 8.85 9.55 -26.13
N GLU A 176 10.18 9.59 -26.12
CA GLU A 176 11.06 8.47 -25.82
C GLU A 176 12.06 8.91 -24.74
N LEU A 177 12.39 7.99 -23.84
CA LEU A 177 13.44 8.23 -22.84
C LEU A 177 14.81 8.13 -23.52
N GLN A 178 15.68 9.08 -23.22
CA GLN A 178 17.07 9.02 -23.66
C GLN A 178 17.81 7.91 -22.90
N GLU A 179 18.89 7.42 -23.49
CA GLU A 179 19.76 6.45 -22.84
C GLU A 179 20.25 6.96 -21.47
N GLY A 180 20.17 6.14 -20.44
CA GLY A 180 20.54 6.47 -19.07
C GLY A 180 19.44 7.13 -18.24
N VAL A 181 18.31 7.53 -18.84
CA VAL A 181 17.16 8.07 -18.08
C VAL A 181 16.35 6.93 -17.47
N THR A 182 16.18 6.97 -16.16
CA THR A 182 15.48 5.96 -15.36
C THR A 182 14.04 6.37 -15.01
N PRO A 183 13.15 5.46 -14.60
CA PRO A 183 11.82 5.81 -14.08
C PRO A 183 11.85 6.80 -12.91
N LYS A 184 12.91 6.76 -12.08
CA LYS A 184 13.12 7.74 -11.01
C LYS A 184 13.30 9.15 -11.55
N ASP A 185 14.09 9.31 -12.62
CA ASP A 185 14.31 10.62 -13.25
C ASP A 185 13.02 11.17 -13.82
N VAL A 186 12.17 10.30 -14.39
CA VAL A 186 10.83 10.67 -14.86
C VAL A 186 10.00 11.25 -13.72
N THR A 187 9.97 10.58 -12.57
CA THR A 187 9.22 11.08 -11.41
C THR A 187 9.79 12.39 -10.88
N LEU A 188 11.12 12.50 -10.79
CA LEU A 188 11.78 13.74 -10.35
C LEU A 188 11.49 14.90 -11.29
N ALA A 189 11.41 14.65 -12.61
CA ALA A 189 11.02 15.67 -13.60
C ALA A 189 9.57 16.11 -13.41
N VAL A 190 8.64 15.19 -13.10
CA VAL A 190 7.25 15.51 -12.77
C VAL A 190 7.20 16.39 -11.53
N ILE A 191 7.90 15.98 -10.45
CA ILE A 191 7.98 16.76 -9.20
C ILE A 191 8.54 18.15 -9.45
N GLY A 192 9.62 18.26 -10.23
CA GLY A 192 10.22 19.54 -10.59
C GLY A 192 9.25 20.47 -11.33
N ARG A 193 8.26 19.91 -12.05
CA ARG A 193 7.30 20.69 -12.83
C ARG A 193 6.05 21.09 -12.02
N ILE A 194 5.53 20.23 -11.15
CA ILE A 194 4.27 20.50 -10.43
C ILE A 194 4.49 20.88 -8.95
N GLY A 195 5.73 20.76 -8.46
CA GLY A 195 6.09 20.99 -7.06
C GLY A 195 5.84 19.77 -6.16
N THR A 196 6.41 19.81 -4.96
CA THR A 196 6.35 18.70 -3.99
C THR A 196 4.94 18.43 -3.42
N ALA A 197 4.03 19.39 -3.50
CA ALA A 197 2.64 19.23 -3.07
C ALA A 197 1.64 19.27 -4.23
N GLY A 198 2.13 19.21 -5.47
CA GLY A 198 1.30 19.41 -6.67
C GLY A 198 0.22 18.36 -6.88
N GLY A 199 0.37 17.17 -6.30
CA GLY A 199 -0.58 16.06 -6.37
C GLY A 199 -1.52 15.94 -5.16
N THR A 200 -1.39 16.82 -4.16
CA THR A 200 -2.20 16.73 -2.93
C THR A 200 -3.69 16.86 -3.24
N GLY A 201 -4.47 15.88 -2.76
CA GLY A 201 -5.93 15.83 -2.98
C GLY A 201 -6.33 15.26 -4.35
N TYR A 202 -5.38 14.70 -5.11
CA TYR A 202 -5.64 14.09 -6.41
C TYR A 202 -5.33 12.58 -6.42
N ALA A 203 -6.15 11.84 -7.17
CA ALA A 203 -5.79 10.53 -7.68
C ALA A 203 -5.08 10.74 -9.04
N ILE A 204 -3.82 10.32 -9.12
CA ILE A 204 -2.96 10.57 -10.29
C ILE A 204 -3.00 9.38 -11.23
N GLU A 205 -3.35 9.62 -12.50
CA GLU A 205 -3.24 8.65 -13.58
C GLU A 205 -2.07 9.02 -14.48
N TYR A 206 -1.05 8.17 -14.52
CA TYR A 206 0.09 8.31 -15.42
C TYR A 206 -0.25 7.72 -16.80
N ALA A 207 0.05 8.45 -17.87
CA ALA A 207 -0.29 8.09 -19.23
C ALA A 207 0.78 8.57 -20.23
N GLY A 208 0.61 8.17 -21.50
CA GLY A 208 1.47 8.54 -22.61
C GLY A 208 2.51 7.49 -22.96
N SER A 209 3.17 7.66 -24.13
CA SER A 209 4.04 6.65 -24.71
C SER A 209 5.20 6.21 -23.81
N VAL A 210 5.74 7.11 -23.00
CA VAL A 210 6.81 6.79 -22.04
C VAL A 210 6.30 5.78 -21.01
N ILE A 211 5.10 5.98 -20.46
CA ILE A 211 4.52 5.07 -19.46
C ILE A 211 4.09 3.75 -20.10
N GLU A 212 3.52 3.80 -21.31
CA GLU A 212 3.08 2.60 -22.04
C GLU A 212 4.24 1.66 -22.39
N ASN A 213 5.41 2.22 -22.70
CA ASN A 213 6.61 1.45 -23.04
C ASN A 213 7.47 1.09 -21.82
N MET A 214 7.14 1.60 -20.63
CA MET A 214 7.88 1.33 -19.40
C MET A 214 7.57 -0.08 -18.87
N SER A 215 8.58 -0.77 -18.33
CA SER A 215 8.38 -2.05 -17.65
C SER A 215 7.47 -1.91 -16.43
N ILE A 216 6.93 -3.00 -15.93
CA ILE A 216 6.07 -2.98 -14.74
C ILE A 216 6.83 -2.47 -13.52
N GLU A 217 8.10 -2.83 -13.35
CA GLU A 217 8.97 -2.38 -12.26
C GLU A 217 9.23 -0.87 -12.37
N GLY A 218 9.38 -0.37 -13.61
CA GLY A 218 9.49 1.05 -13.87
C GLY A 218 8.22 1.81 -13.48
N ARG A 219 7.05 1.29 -13.85
CA ARG A 219 5.75 1.86 -13.42
C ARG A 219 5.57 1.80 -11.90
N MET A 220 6.00 0.70 -11.25
CA MET A 220 6.02 0.60 -9.80
C MET A 220 6.90 1.69 -9.18
N THR A 221 8.07 1.96 -9.76
CA THR A 221 8.95 3.05 -9.30
C THR A 221 8.27 4.42 -9.41
N VAL A 222 7.59 4.69 -10.52
CA VAL A 222 6.85 5.95 -10.71
C VAL A 222 5.73 6.08 -9.68
N CYS A 223 4.94 5.04 -9.47
CA CYS A 223 3.85 5.04 -8.49
C CYS A 223 4.37 5.13 -7.04
N ASN A 224 5.48 4.45 -6.73
CA ASN A 224 6.11 4.46 -5.42
C ASN A 224 6.56 5.87 -5.01
N LEU A 225 7.25 6.57 -5.91
CA LEU A 225 7.77 7.91 -5.64
C LEU A 225 6.69 9.01 -5.71
N SER A 226 5.49 8.69 -6.18
CA SER A 226 4.35 9.62 -6.22
C SER A 226 3.88 10.07 -4.83
N LEU A 227 4.26 9.37 -3.80
CA LEU A 227 3.99 9.67 -2.41
C LEU A 227 4.50 11.08 -1.97
N ILE A 228 5.52 11.62 -2.64
CA ILE A 228 6.02 12.98 -2.36
C ILE A 228 4.95 14.04 -2.69
N HIS A 229 3.87 13.68 -3.36
CA HIS A 229 2.76 14.55 -3.77
C HIS A 229 1.50 14.39 -2.92
N ILE A 230 1.48 13.47 -1.97
CA ILE A 230 0.31 13.21 -1.12
C ILE A 230 0.27 14.17 0.07
#